data_5dca427cb5da413b2a96714536648b0a
#
_entry.id   5dca427cb5da413b2a96714536648b0a
#
_cell.length_a   1.000
_cell.length_b   1.000
_cell.length_c   1.000
_cell.angle_alpha   90.00
_cell.angle_beta   90.00
_cell.angle_gamma   90.00
#
_symmetry.space_group_name_H-M   'P 1'
#
loop_
_entity.id
_entity.type
_entity.pdbx_description
1 polymer ?
#
loop_
_entity_poly.entity_id
_entity_poly.type
_entity_poly.pdbx_seq_one_letter_code
_entity_poly.pdbx_strand_id
1 'polypeptide(L)' 'SLKPKHIDEILSASGFSYEEVIKALFQLEAKGYIKQIHQNLYIKKM' A
#
# COMPACT_ATOMS: atom_id res chain seq x y z
N SER A 1 8.10 7.04 8.62
CA SER A 1 8.32 7.87 7.46
C SER A 1 7.02 8.10 6.70
N LEU A 2 6.81 9.31 6.23
CA LEU A 2 5.61 9.69 5.51
C LEU A 2 5.80 9.72 4.01
N LYS A 3 6.89 9.18 3.54
CA LYS A 3 7.14 9.14 2.11
C LYS A 3 6.18 8.18 1.42
N PRO A 4 5.59 8.57 0.30
CA PRO A 4 4.74 7.67 -0.47
C PRO A 4 5.55 6.49 -0.98
N LYS A 5 4.88 5.33 -1.08
CA LYS A 5 5.52 4.14 -1.61
C LYS A 5 4.73 3.61 -2.79
N HIS A 6 5.47 3.29 -3.83
CA HIS A 6 4.86 2.63 -4.99
C HIS A 6 4.57 1.17 -4.67
N ILE A 7 3.52 0.64 -5.28
CA ILE A 7 3.12 -0.74 -5.01
C ILE A 7 4.24 -1.73 -5.33
N ASP A 8 5.07 -1.41 -6.31
CA ASP A 8 6.19 -2.28 -6.66
C ASP A 8 7.18 -2.43 -5.51
N GLU A 9 7.40 -1.35 -4.77
CA GLU A 9 8.28 -1.40 -3.61
C GLU A 9 7.67 -2.25 -2.50
N ILE A 10 6.36 -2.12 -2.33
CA ILE A 10 5.66 -2.89 -1.32
C ILE A 10 5.73 -4.38 -1.66
N LEU A 11 5.55 -4.71 -2.94
CA LEU A 11 5.65 -6.10 -3.38
C LEU A 11 7.03 -6.67 -3.12
N SER A 12 8.07 -5.92 -3.48
CA SER A 12 9.44 -6.36 -3.28
C SER A 12 9.75 -6.62 -1.82
N ALA A 13 9.31 -5.71 -0.97
CA ALA A 13 9.64 -5.77 0.44
C ALA A 13 8.84 -6.83 1.18
N SER A 14 7.61 -7.10 0.75
CA SER A 14 6.71 -7.98 1.49
C SER A 14 6.95 -9.46 1.22
N GLY A 15 7.38 -9.80 0.01
CA GLY A 15 7.51 -11.19 -0.38
C GLY A 15 6.19 -11.86 -0.69
N PHE A 16 5.11 -11.09 -0.73
CA PHE A 16 3.79 -11.63 -1.06
C PHE A 16 3.50 -11.49 -2.54
N SER A 17 2.49 -12.22 -3.00
CA SER A 17 2.04 -12.11 -4.38
C SER A 17 1.31 -10.79 -4.58
N TYR A 18 1.16 -10.42 -5.85
CA TYR A 18 0.47 -9.17 -6.19
C TYR A 18 -0.95 -9.17 -5.62
N GLU A 19 -1.66 -10.29 -5.80
CA GLU A 19 -3.04 -10.38 -5.30
C GLU A 19 -3.13 -10.21 -3.80
N GLU A 20 -2.18 -10.80 -3.07
CA GLU A 20 -2.17 -10.70 -1.63
C GLU A 20 -1.92 -9.27 -1.18
N VAL A 21 -1.00 -8.60 -1.85
CA VAL A 21 -0.69 -7.21 -1.51
C VAL A 21 -1.87 -6.30 -1.81
N ILE A 22 -2.51 -6.49 -2.96
CA ILE A 22 -3.66 -5.67 -3.33
C ILE A 22 -4.79 -5.83 -2.32
N LYS A 23 -5.05 -7.06 -1.90
CA LYS A 23 -6.08 -7.33 -0.89
C LYS A 23 -5.76 -6.62 0.43
N ALA A 24 -4.51 -6.73 0.86
CA ALA A 24 -4.10 -6.12 2.13
C ALA A 24 -4.20 -4.61 2.05
N LEU A 25 -3.75 -4.02 0.95
CA LEU A 25 -3.81 -2.57 0.76
C LEU A 25 -5.25 -2.09 0.76
N PHE A 26 -6.12 -2.83 0.10
CA PHE A 26 -7.53 -2.47 0.05
C PHE A 26 -8.14 -2.44 1.45
N GLN A 27 -7.83 -3.44 2.26
CA GLN A 27 -8.33 -3.50 3.61
C GLN A 27 -7.77 -2.39 4.49
N LEU A 28 -6.48 -2.12 4.36
CA LEU A 28 -5.85 -1.06 5.14
C LEU A 28 -6.41 0.31 4.78
N GLU A 29 -6.68 0.52 3.51
CA GLU A 29 -7.26 1.77 3.07
C GLU A 29 -8.68 1.92 3.60
N ALA A 30 -9.45 0.84 3.58
CA ALA A 30 -10.82 0.85 4.09
C ALA A 30 -10.85 1.19 5.58
N LYS A 31 -9.82 0.76 6.31
CA LYS A 31 -9.73 1.05 7.73
C LYS A 31 -9.10 2.40 8.03
N GLY A 32 -8.62 3.09 7.03
CA GLY A 32 -8.07 4.42 7.20
C GLY A 32 -6.61 4.47 7.59
N TYR A 33 -5.89 3.35 7.50
CA TYR A 33 -4.47 3.33 7.86
C TYR A 33 -3.58 3.86 6.76
N ILE A 34 -4.00 3.73 5.52
CA ILE A 34 -3.24 4.22 4.38
C ILE A 34 -4.19 4.93 3.41
N LYS A 35 -3.61 5.67 2.50
CA LYS A 35 -4.37 6.37 1.48
C LYS A 35 -3.64 6.29 0.15
N GLN A 36 -4.37 6.01 -0.90
CA GLN A 36 -3.82 6.06 -2.24
C GLN A 36 -3.86 7.50 -2.73
N ILE A 37 -2.70 8.11 -2.89
CA ILE A 37 -2.62 9.52 -3.31
C ILE A 37 -2.43 9.65 -4.80
N HIS A 38 -2.09 8.54 -5.46
CA HIS A 38 -1.92 8.49 -6.90
C HIS A 38 -2.06 7.04 -7.29
N GLN A 39 -2.23 6.78 -8.57
CA GLN A 39 -2.34 5.39 -9.00
C GLN A 39 -1.09 4.62 -8.56
N ASN A 40 -1.32 3.53 -7.84
CA ASN A 40 -0.27 2.63 -7.34
C ASN A 40 0.72 3.31 -6.38
N LEU A 41 0.34 4.46 -5.82
CA LEU A 41 1.19 5.18 -4.89
C LEU A 41 0.46 5.39 -3.58
N TYR A 42 1.01 4.86 -2.50
CA TYR A 42 0.34 4.86 -1.20
C TYR A 42 1.15 5.60 -0.16
N ILE A 43 0.46 6.21 0.78
CA ILE A 43 1.08 6.91 1.89
C ILE A 43 0.40 6.49 3.18
N LYS A 44 1.19 6.36 4.23
CA LYS A 44 0.69 6.01 5.53
C LYS A 44 -0.07 7.19 6.12
N LYS A 45 -1.27 6.90 6.58
CA LYS A 45 -2.12 7.90 7.19
C LYS A 45 -2.03 7.76 8.68
N MET A 46 -1.67 8.79 9.35
CA MET A 46 -1.69 8.56 10.73
C MET A 46 -1.57 9.79 11.59
#